data_8f4baa59b8236ab020970a5c3d14d520
#
_entry.id   8f4baa59b8236ab020970a5c3d14d520
#
_cell.length_a   1.000
_cell.length_b   1.000
_cell.length_c   1.000
_cell.angle_alpha   90.00
_cell.angle_beta   90.00
_cell.angle_gamma   90.00
#
_symmetry.space_group_name_H-M   'P 1'
#
loop_
_entity.id
_entity.type
_entity.pdbx_description
1 polymer ?
#
loop_
_entity_poly.entity_id
_entity_poly.type
_entity_poly.pdbx_seq_one_letter_code
_entity_poly.pdbx_strand_id
1 'polypeptide(L)'
;MGIDKRLKMYSVNGTMEAIDPDEIKGAAEGVYLIENFPRVAKYKADSFHQEFNKAMNIDDIYARERGGSKIMAKSHAWQSWEDMFALKQAIEASGYKSRKDVEGVIQALEGANLKNSIGHPQGDKIIRKEDHSGILDHYISRIEKGRFEVKKRIPKE
;
A
#
# COMPACT_ATOMS: atom_id res chain seq x y z
N MET A 1 -23.92 4.04 22.92
CA MET A 1 -23.45 2.75 23.48
C MET A 1 -21.93 2.74 23.36
N GLY A 2 -21.15 2.81 24.44
CA GLY A 2 -19.70 3.01 24.41
C GLY A 2 -18.89 1.70 24.30
N ILE A 3 -19.21 0.82 23.37
CA ILE A 3 -18.44 -0.41 23.13
C ILE A 3 -17.02 -0.06 22.69
N ASP A 4 -16.87 0.96 21.87
CA ASP A 4 -15.63 1.56 21.37
C ASP A 4 -14.66 1.98 22.50
N LYS A 5 -15.17 2.39 23.64
CA LYS A 5 -14.35 2.79 24.80
C LYS A 5 -13.83 1.62 25.65
N ARG A 6 -14.40 0.43 25.50
CA ARG A 6 -14.08 -0.76 26.28
C ARG A 6 -13.32 -1.83 25.52
N LEU A 7 -13.37 -1.80 24.19
CA LEU A 7 -12.74 -2.80 23.32
C LEU A 7 -11.74 -2.13 22.37
N LYS A 8 -10.59 -2.75 22.21
CA LYS A 8 -9.67 -2.39 21.13
C LYS A 8 -10.19 -3.03 19.84
N MET A 9 -10.50 -2.21 18.85
CA MET A 9 -10.94 -2.67 17.53
C MET A 9 -9.74 -2.71 16.60
N TYR A 10 -9.63 -3.80 15.85
CA TYR A 10 -8.60 -4.00 14.82
C TYR A 10 -9.27 -4.25 13.48
N SER A 11 -8.73 -3.66 12.45
CA SER A 11 -9.17 -3.84 11.08
C SER A 11 -7.98 -4.22 10.21
N VAL A 12 -8.25 -4.91 9.12
CA VAL A 12 -7.24 -5.26 8.12
C VAL A 12 -7.23 -4.25 6.99
N ASN A 13 -6.15 -4.30 6.20
CA ASN A 13 -6.02 -3.51 4.99
C ASN A 13 -7.26 -3.64 4.09
N GLY A 14 -7.68 -2.52 3.51
CA GLY A 14 -8.83 -2.45 2.62
C GLY A 14 -10.16 -2.17 3.29
N THR A 15 -10.39 -2.57 4.53
CA THR A 15 -11.69 -2.38 5.21
C THR A 15 -12.03 -0.90 5.42
N MET A 16 -11.05 -0.07 5.72
CA MET A 16 -11.23 1.37 5.99
C MET A 16 -10.73 2.26 4.85
N GLU A 17 -10.22 1.68 3.78
CA GLU A 17 -9.55 2.38 2.69
C GLU A 17 -10.43 3.42 1.98
N ALA A 18 -11.69 3.10 1.75
CA ALA A 18 -12.64 3.97 1.06
C ALA A 18 -13.47 4.83 2.02
N ILE A 19 -13.26 4.71 3.33
CA ILE A 19 -14.04 5.45 4.31
C ILE A 19 -13.38 6.79 4.57
N ASP A 20 -14.17 7.86 4.47
CA ASP A 20 -13.76 9.20 4.91
C ASP A 20 -13.90 9.28 6.45
N PRO A 21 -12.80 9.45 7.20
CA PRO A 21 -12.87 9.62 8.64
C PRO A 21 -13.76 10.80 9.08
N ASP A 22 -13.87 11.82 8.24
CA ASP A 22 -14.73 12.99 8.53
C ASP A 22 -16.23 12.63 8.39
N GLU A 23 -16.60 11.72 7.49
CA GLU A 23 -17.99 11.28 7.31
C GLU A 23 -18.50 10.44 8.48
N ILE A 24 -17.66 9.61 9.04
CA ILE A 24 -18.01 8.74 10.18
C ILE A 24 -17.98 9.43 11.53
N LYS A 25 -17.68 10.74 11.56
CA LYS A 25 -17.80 11.62 12.76
C LYS A 25 -17.23 11.00 14.03
N GLY A 26 -16.05 10.45 13.96
CA GLY A 26 -15.36 9.85 15.10
C GLY A 26 -15.82 8.44 15.48
N ALA A 27 -16.74 7.82 14.75
CA ALA A 27 -17.16 6.44 15.01
C ALA A 27 -16.01 5.42 14.88
N ALA A 28 -14.98 5.72 14.09
CA ALA A 28 -13.78 4.90 13.97
C ALA A 28 -12.62 5.37 14.88
N GLU A 29 -12.83 6.32 15.74
CA GLU A 29 -11.77 6.82 16.64
C GLU A 29 -11.22 5.68 17.50
N GLY A 30 -9.88 5.54 17.48
CA GLY A 30 -9.18 4.50 18.22
C GLY A 30 -9.06 3.15 17.53
N VAL A 31 -9.64 2.96 16.35
CA VAL A 31 -9.48 1.72 15.55
C VAL A 31 -8.04 1.59 15.09
N TYR A 32 -7.48 0.40 15.25
CA TYR A 32 -6.17 0.03 14.71
C TYR A 32 -6.33 -0.64 13.34
N LEU A 33 -5.39 -0.36 12.45
CA LEU A 33 -5.33 -0.94 11.11
C LEU A 33 -3.95 -1.57 10.90
N ILE A 34 -3.93 -2.69 10.17
CA ILE A 34 -2.70 -3.27 9.64
C ILE A 34 -2.69 -2.95 8.15
N GLU A 35 -1.64 -2.28 7.70
CA GLU A 35 -1.55 -1.75 6.34
C GLU A 35 -0.20 -2.12 5.71
N ASN A 36 -0.22 -2.41 4.42
CA ASN A 36 1.00 -2.63 3.64
C ASN A 36 1.54 -1.29 3.08
N PHE A 37 0.64 -0.37 2.78
CA PHE A 37 0.95 0.96 2.27
C PHE A 37 0.04 1.98 2.95
N PRO A 38 0.50 2.65 4.01
CA PRO A 38 -0.34 3.53 4.80
C PRO A 38 -0.91 4.68 3.98
N ARG A 39 -2.16 5.01 4.26
CA ARG A 39 -2.85 6.14 3.62
C ARG A 39 -2.09 7.45 3.80
N VAL A 40 -1.50 7.66 4.96
CA VAL A 40 -0.73 8.87 5.27
C VAL A 40 0.77 8.58 5.21
N ALA A 41 1.45 9.25 4.28
CA ALA A 41 2.87 9.06 4.02
C ALA A 41 3.81 9.85 4.95
N LYS A 42 3.29 10.48 5.97
CA LYS A 42 4.03 11.38 6.87
C LYS A 42 5.31 10.76 7.48
N TYR A 43 5.34 9.44 7.59
CA TYR A 43 6.48 8.69 8.12
C TYR A 43 7.53 8.31 7.05
N LYS A 44 7.21 8.46 5.76
CA LYS A 44 8.07 8.08 4.64
C LYS A 44 8.18 9.25 3.66
N ALA A 45 9.24 10.01 3.79
CA ALA A 45 9.47 11.21 3.02
C ALA A 45 10.33 10.97 1.76
N ASP A 46 10.34 9.75 1.17
CA ASP A 46 11.10 9.53 -0.04
C ASP A 46 10.40 10.11 -1.28
N SER A 47 11.20 10.46 -2.28
CA SER A 47 10.73 11.08 -3.51
C SER A 47 9.80 10.17 -4.31
N PHE A 48 10.03 8.87 -4.31
CA PHE A 48 9.24 7.92 -5.10
C PHE A 48 7.80 7.82 -4.60
N HIS A 49 7.60 7.88 -3.29
CA HIS A 49 6.25 7.95 -2.71
C HIS A 49 5.53 9.25 -3.13
N GLN A 50 6.24 10.38 -3.11
CA GLN A 50 5.68 11.66 -3.54
C GLN A 50 5.36 11.68 -5.04
N GLU A 51 6.22 11.11 -5.87
CA GLU A 51 6.00 10.95 -7.30
C GLU A 51 4.77 10.05 -7.58
N PHE A 52 4.63 8.93 -6.86
CA PHE A 52 3.44 8.10 -6.94
C PHE A 52 2.18 8.88 -6.59
N ASN A 53 2.16 9.59 -5.47
CA ASN A 53 1.00 10.41 -5.07
C ASN A 53 0.68 11.46 -6.14
N LYS A 54 1.69 12.09 -6.73
CA LYS A 54 1.51 13.06 -7.82
C LYS A 54 0.94 12.39 -9.07
N ALA A 55 1.46 11.23 -9.47
CA ALA A 55 0.98 10.48 -10.63
C ALA A 55 -0.48 10.04 -10.47
N MET A 56 -0.87 9.65 -9.26
CA MET A 56 -2.23 9.26 -8.92
C MET A 56 -3.16 10.43 -8.61
N ASN A 57 -2.66 11.68 -8.70
CA ASN A 57 -3.40 12.90 -8.38
C ASN A 57 -4.00 12.92 -6.97
N ILE A 58 -3.31 12.37 -5.99
CA ILE A 58 -3.74 12.32 -4.59
C ILE A 58 -2.87 13.20 -3.70
N ASP A 59 -3.47 13.73 -2.63
CA ASP A 59 -2.75 14.50 -1.61
C ASP A 59 -1.94 13.58 -0.68
N ASP A 60 -0.99 14.19 0.04
CA ASP A 60 -0.08 13.47 0.94
C ASP A 60 -0.64 13.31 2.37
N ILE A 61 -1.81 13.89 2.66
CA ILE A 61 -2.36 13.96 4.01
C ILE A 61 -3.48 12.95 4.21
N TYR A 62 -4.46 12.95 3.28
CA TYR A 62 -5.67 12.15 3.42
C TYR A 62 -5.86 11.12 2.31
N ALA A 63 -4.96 11.07 1.33
CA ALA A 63 -5.12 10.32 0.09
C ALA A 63 -6.41 10.68 -0.66
N ARG A 64 -6.75 11.96 -0.67
CA ARG A 64 -7.86 12.52 -1.44
C ARG A 64 -7.37 12.96 -2.82
N GLU A 65 -8.28 13.00 -3.78
CA GLU A 65 -8.03 13.65 -5.06
C GLU A 65 -7.62 15.11 -4.85
N ARG A 66 -6.52 15.54 -5.48
CA ARG A 66 -6.04 16.92 -5.40
C ARG A 66 -7.07 17.87 -6.03
N GLY A 67 -7.52 18.83 -5.25
CA GLY A 67 -8.55 19.79 -5.68
C GLY A 67 -9.97 19.23 -5.68
N GLY A 68 -10.15 17.99 -5.23
CA GLY A 68 -11.44 17.32 -5.09
C GLY A 68 -11.71 16.85 -3.64
N SER A 69 -12.86 16.22 -3.46
CA SER A 69 -13.26 15.63 -2.18
C SER A 69 -13.19 14.10 -2.18
N LYS A 70 -12.93 13.49 -3.33
CA LYS A 70 -12.98 12.05 -3.50
C LYS A 70 -11.84 11.36 -2.78
N ILE A 71 -12.15 10.39 -1.95
CA ILE A 71 -11.16 9.54 -1.30
C ILE A 71 -10.68 8.47 -2.30
N MET A 72 -9.39 8.30 -2.37
CA MET A 72 -8.75 7.27 -3.17
C MET A 72 -8.40 6.08 -2.29
N ALA A 73 -8.71 4.88 -2.76
CA ALA A 73 -8.27 3.63 -2.14
C ALA A 73 -6.77 3.43 -2.40
N LYS A 74 -5.94 4.16 -1.65
CA LYS A 74 -4.51 4.32 -1.91
C LYS A 74 -3.75 3.00 -1.89
N SER A 75 -4.08 2.07 -0.99
CA SER A 75 -3.40 0.78 -0.93
C SER A 75 -3.72 -0.09 -2.14
N HIS A 76 -4.94 -0.05 -2.65
CA HIS A 76 -5.32 -0.77 -3.87
C HIS A 76 -4.68 -0.15 -5.12
N ALA A 77 -4.70 1.18 -5.21
CA ALA A 77 -4.04 1.90 -6.31
C ALA A 77 -2.53 1.64 -6.33
N TRP A 78 -1.90 1.69 -5.17
CA TRP A 78 -0.48 1.35 -5.00
C TRP A 78 -0.20 -0.10 -5.42
N GLN A 79 -0.97 -1.08 -4.95
CA GLN A 79 -0.76 -2.48 -5.29
C GLN A 79 -0.83 -2.70 -6.80
N SER A 80 -1.89 -2.21 -7.44
CA SER A 80 -2.02 -2.32 -8.90
C SER A 80 -0.87 -1.64 -9.66
N TRP A 81 -0.41 -0.50 -9.17
CA TRP A 81 0.76 0.20 -9.72
C TRP A 81 2.01 -0.68 -9.68
N GLU A 82 2.35 -1.20 -8.51
CA GLU A 82 3.56 -2.02 -8.32
C GLU A 82 3.48 -3.36 -9.05
N ASP A 83 2.31 -4.00 -9.11
CA ASP A 83 2.08 -5.24 -9.83
C ASP A 83 2.36 -5.07 -11.33
N MET A 84 1.95 -3.94 -11.92
CA MET A 84 2.25 -3.64 -13.33
C MET A 84 3.74 -3.43 -13.58
N PHE A 85 4.44 -2.76 -12.67
CA PHE A 85 5.90 -2.59 -12.80
C PHE A 85 6.67 -3.89 -12.57
N ALA A 86 6.24 -4.73 -11.62
CA ALA A 86 6.82 -6.05 -11.40
C ALA A 86 6.66 -6.95 -12.65
N LEU A 87 5.45 -6.96 -13.21
CA LEU A 87 5.17 -7.71 -14.45
C LEU A 87 6.01 -7.19 -15.62
N LYS A 88 6.11 -5.86 -15.80
CA LYS A 88 6.97 -5.25 -16.82
C LYS A 88 8.41 -5.74 -16.69
N GLN A 89 8.98 -5.67 -15.49
CA GLN A 89 10.36 -6.10 -15.23
C GLN A 89 10.56 -7.58 -15.53
N ALA A 90 9.60 -8.43 -15.16
CA ALA A 90 9.67 -9.87 -15.43
C ALA A 90 9.57 -10.19 -16.92
N ILE A 91 8.71 -9.50 -17.67
CA ILE A 91 8.61 -9.61 -19.12
C ILE A 91 9.93 -9.22 -19.79
N GLU A 92 10.52 -8.11 -19.38
CA GLU A 92 11.81 -7.64 -19.91
C GLU A 92 12.94 -8.61 -19.58
N ALA A 93 13.01 -9.11 -18.35
CA ALA A 93 14.03 -10.02 -17.88
C ALA A 93 13.94 -11.41 -18.54
N SER A 94 12.73 -11.91 -18.78
CA SER A 94 12.50 -13.21 -19.40
C SER A 94 12.66 -13.21 -20.93
N GLY A 95 12.68 -12.04 -21.55
CA GLY A 95 12.66 -11.92 -23.01
C GLY A 95 11.36 -12.41 -23.65
N TYR A 96 10.25 -12.32 -22.93
CA TYR A 96 8.92 -12.76 -23.36
C TYR A 96 8.54 -12.22 -24.75
N LYS A 97 8.10 -13.09 -25.64
CA LYS A 97 7.65 -12.77 -26.99
C LYS A 97 6.24 -13.29 -27.31
N SER A 98 5.84 -14.34 -26.62
CA SER A 98 4.57 -15.01 -26.90
C SER A 98 4.04 -15.74 -25.66
N ARG A 99 2.78 -16.19 -25.72
CA ARG A 99 2.17 -17.01 -24.66
C ARG A 99 2.93 -18.29 -24.32
N LYS A 100 3.84 -18.74 -25.18
CA LYS A 100 4.68 -19.93 -24.91
C LYS A 100 5.81 -19.62 -23.91
N ASP A 101 6.10 -18.35 -23.68
CA ASP A 101 7.21 -17.91 -22.84
C ASP A 101 6.77 -17.56 -21.42
N VAL A 102 5.52 -17.86 -21.05
CA VAL A 102 4.94 -17.50 -19.74
C VAL A 102 5.72 -18.07 -18.56
N GLU A 103 6.26 -19.27 -18.71
CA GLU A 103 7.10 -19.91 -17.68
C GLU A 103 8.33 -19.07 -17.33
N GLY A 104 8.97 -18.47 -18.33
CA GLY A 104 10.10 -17.57 -18.14
C GLY A 104 9.72 -16.31 -17.33
N VAL A 105 8.50 -15.80 -17.53
CA VAL A 105 7.99 -14.65 -16.74
C VAL A 105 7.76 -15.05 -15.29
N ILE A 106 7.18 -16.24 -15.04
CA ILE A 106 6.98 -16.77 -13.70
C ILE A 106 8.34 -16.92 -12.98
N GLN A 107 9.31 -17.56 -13.62
CA GLN A 107 10.65 -17.74 -13.09
C GLN A 107 11.37 -16.41 -12.82
N ALA A 108 11.13 -15.39 -13.62
CA ALA A 108 11.68 -14.05 -13.39
C ALA A 108 11.04 -13.33 -12.21
N LEU A 109 9.79 -13.65 -11.87
CA LEU A 109 9.12 -13.13 -10.67
C LEU A 109 9.55 -13.88 -9.39
N GLU A 110 9.78 -15.19 -9.50
CA GLU A 110 10.18 -16.02 -8.37
C GLU A 110 11.54 -15.59 -7.78
N GLY A 111 11.54 -15.18 -6.54
CA GLY A 111 12.73 -14.67 -5.86
C GLY A 111 13.14 -13.25 -6.28
N ALA A 112 12.32 -12.56 -7.10
CA ALA A 112 12.64 -11.22 -7.54
C ALA A 112 12.79 -10.25 -6.37
N ASN A 113 13.89 -9.49 -6.38
CA ASN A 113 14.17 -8.44 -5.41
C ASN A 113 13.85 -7.08 -6.04
N LEU A 114 12.64 -6.60 -5.78
CA LEU A 114 12.12 -5.36 -6.32
C LEU A 114 12.59 -4.19 -5.46
N LYS A 115 13.39 -3.31 -6.05
CA LYS A 115 14.01 -2.19 -5.34
C LYS A 115 13.10 -0.97 -5.28
N ASN A 116 13.21 -0.23 -4.19
CA ASN A 116 12.54 1.05 -4.02
C ASN A 116 12.79 1.97 -5.23
N SER A 117 11.73 2.40 -5.88
CA SER A 117 11.74 3.19 -7.10
C SER A 117 10.34 3.77 -7.33
N ILE A 118 10.19 4.56 -8.40
CA ILE A 118 8.85 4.99 -8.81
C ILE A 118 7.92 3.82 -9.15
N GLY A 119 8.46 2.71 -9.66
CA GLY A 119 7.69 1.48 -9.89
C GLY A 119 7.35 0.73 -8.60
N HIS A 120 8.09 0.94 -7.53
CA HIS A 120 7.94 0.26 -6.24
C HIS A 120 8.04 1.26 -5.08
N PRO A 121 7.11 2.24 -4.99
CA PRO A 121 7.21 3.35 -4.04
C PRO A 121 7.00 2.95 -2.57
N GLN A 122 6.50 1.74 -2.30
CA GLN A 122 6.39 1.22 -0.93
C GLN A 122 7.76 0.91 -0.31
N GLY A 123 8.73 0.56 -1.15
CA GLY A 123 10.08 0.21 -0.74
C GLY A 123 10.54 -1.13 -1.29
N ASP A 124 11.73 -1.54 -0.87
CA ASP A 124 12.30 -2.83 -1.24
C ASP A 124 11.38 -3.98 -0.81
N LYS A 125 11.16 -4.93 -1.70
CA LYS A 125 10.42 -6.15 -1.42
C LYS A 125 10.98 -7.35 -2.18
N ILE A 126 10.63 -8.54 -1.73
CA ILE A 126 11.02 -9.80 -2.36
C ILE A 126 9.74 -10.57 -2.68
N ILE A 127 9.64 -11.12 -3.87
CA ILE A 127 8.61 -12.10 -4.20
C ILE A 127 9.16 -13.48 -3.81
N ARG A 128 8.56 -14.09 -2.81
CA ARG A 128 8.99 -15.39 -2.30
C ARG A 128 8.66 -16.47 -3.32
N LYS A 129 9.66 -17.33 -3.60
CA LYS A 129 9.52 -18.36 -4.62
C LYS A 129 8.52 -19.45 -4.26
N GLU A 130 8.45 -19.80 -2.99
CA GLU A 130 7.71 -20.98 -2.49
C GLU A 130 6.19 -20.82 -2.59
N ASP A 131 5.69 -19.60 -2.50
CA ASP A 131 4.25 -19.32 -2.49
C ASP A 131 3.87 -18.03 -3.21
N HIS A 132 4.83 -17.40 -3.87
CA HIS A 132 4.71 -16.14 -4.60
C HIS A 132 4.23 -14.95 -3.74
N SER A 133 4.38 -15.05 -2.42
CA SER A 133 4.03 -13.97 -1.50
C SER A 133 5.04 -12.84 -1.55
N GLY A 134 4.56 -11.61 -1.49
CA GLY A 134 5.41 -10.43 -1.33
C GLY A 134 5.88 -10.28 0.12
N ILE A 135 7.19 -10.28 0.33
CA ILE A 135 7.82 -9.96 1.62
C ILE A 135 8.16 -8.47 1.62
N LEU A 136 7.41 -7.71 2.39
CA LEU A 136 7.47 -6.25 2.45
C LEU A 136 7.20 -5.74 3.87
N ASP A 137 7.46 -4.46 4.08
CA ASP A 137 7.15 -3.81 5.36
C ASP A 137 5.63 -3.75 5.58
N HIS A 138 5.23 -3.92 6.84
CA HIS A 138 3.87 -3.68 7.29
C HIS A 138 3.82 -2.51 8.26
N TYR A 139 2.66 -1.93 8.40
CA TYR A 139 2.45 -0.78 9.27
C TYR A 139 1.23 -0.98 10.15
N ILE A 140 1.35 -0.55 11.40
CA ILE A 140 0.21 -0.44 12.30
C ILE A 140 -0.15 1.04 12.39
N SER A 141 -1.33 1.37 11.92
CA SER A 141 -1.91 2.71 12.04
C SER A 141 -3.04 2.71 13.07
N ARG A 142 -3.37 3.89 13.59
CA ARG A 142 -4.53 4.12 14.44
C ARG A 142 -5.27 5.35 13.97
N ILE A 143 -6.59 5.31 14.01
CA ILE A 143 -7.40 6.51 13.76
C ILE A 143 -7.40 7.37 15.01
N GLU A 144 -6.88 8.57 14.89
CA GLU A 144 -6.81 9.57 15.96
C GLU A 144 -7.21 10.95 15.42
N LYS A 145 -8.22 11.54 16.05
CA LYS A 145 -8.78 12.85 15.63
C LYS A 145 -9.18 12.86 14.15
N GLY A 146 -9.79 11.76 13.70
CA GLY A 146 -10.22 11.59 12.32
C GLY A 146 -9.08 11.38 11.32
N ARG A 147 -7.87 11.03 11.75
CA ARG A 147 -6.71 10.84 10.90
C ARG A 147 -6.08 9.46 11.11
N PHE A 148 -5.51 8.92 10.04
CA PHE A 148 -4.73 7.68 10.11
C PHE A 148 -3.30 8.03 10.53
N GLU A 149 -2.93 7.67 11.75
CA GLU A 149 -1.59 7.91 12.30
C GLU A 149 -0.82 6.60 12.38
N VAL A 150 0.32 6.51 11.70
CA VAL A 150 1.20 5.35 11.78
C VAL A 150 1.84 5.29 13.16
N LYS A 151 1.61 4.20 13.88
CA LYS A 151 2.14 3.96 15.23
C LYS A 151 3.37 3.07 15.23
N LYS A 152 3.46 2.14 14.29
CA LYS A 152 4.58 1.22 14.22
C LYS A 152 4.79 0.76 12.77
N ARG A 153 6.05 0.70 12.36
CA ARG A 153 6.51 -0.07 11.20
C ARG A 153 6.97 -1.44 11.68
N ILE A 154 6.57 -2.46 10.98
CA ILE A 154 7.07 -3.84 11.12
C ILE A 154 7.91 -4.07 9.87
N PRO A 155 9.24 -4.06 9.99
CA PRO A 155 10.10 -4.27 8.83
C PRO A 155 9.94 -5.71 8.32
N LYS A 156 10.12 -5.88 7.02
CA LYS A 156 10.31 -7.22 6.43
C LYS A 156 11.55 -7.87 7.05
N GLU A 157 11.50 -9.14 7.30
CA GLU A 157 12.64 -9.94 7.73
C GLU A 157 13.50 -10.36 6.53
#